data_3cf9790e8ca52cd50fda877db9ce02df
#
_entry.id   3cf9790e8ca52cd50fda877db9ce02df
#
_cell.length_a   1.000
_cell.length_b   1.000
_cell.length_c   1.000
_cell.angle_alpha   90.00
_cell.angle_beta   90.00
_cell.angle_gamma   90.00
#
_symmetry.space_group_name_H-M   'P 1'
#
loop_
_entity.id
_entity.type
_entity.pdbx_description
1 polymer ?
#
loop_
_entity_poly.entity_id
_entity_poly.type
_entity_poly.pdbx_seq_one_letter_code
_entity_poly.pdbx_strand_id
1 'polypeptide(L)'
;FIKAAIAICTERNIVMSVDPKKNNFLAYKGVTLFKPNLKEVKEGLQVPIAAVTLDNLRAVHAALQTHLAHQISLITLSEKGMFFDTGDTAKIIPTHVRSIADVSGAGDTVIAVASLVYAATKNIELATEMANIAGGLVCEEVGTAAINKTHLLAECKLLLNK
;
A
#
# COMPACT_ATOMS: atom_id res chain seq x y z
N PHE A 1 5.18 -22.53 -3.73
CA PHE A 1 6.05 -21.52 -3.14
C PHE A 1 5.27 -20.57 -2.20
N ILE A 2 4.25 -19.80 -2.65
CA ILE A 2 3.52 -18.78 -1.87
C ILE A 2 3.04 -19.33 -0.52
N LYS A 3 2.30 -20.45 -0.52
CA LYS A 3 1.77 -21.06 0.71
C LYS A 3 2.87 -21.42 1.72
N ALA A 4 4.00 -21.98 1.25
CA ALA A 4 5.11 -22.36 2.12
C ALA A 4 5.79 -21.13 2.73
N ALA A 5 6.00 -20.07 1.94
CA ALA A 5 6.56 -18.82 2.44
C ALA A 5 5.66 -18.17 3.50
N ILE A 6 4.33 -18.11 3.24
CA ILE A 6 3.37 -17.61 4.22
C ILE A 6 3.39 -18.41 5.51
N ALA A 7 3.42 -19.75 5.43
CA ALA A 7 3.47 -20.62 6.62
C ALA A 7 4.70 -20.33 7.48
N ILE A 8 5.89 -20.26 6.89
CA ILE A 8 7.14 -19.93 7.59
C ILE A 8 7.10 -18.55 8.25
N CYS A 9 6.59 -17.56 7.53
CA CYS A 9 6.49 -16.20 8.08
C CYS A 9 5.48 -16.12 9.23
N THR A 10 4.36 -16.83 9.12
CA THR A 10 3.34 -16.90 10.19
C THR A 10 3.91 -17.58 11.43
N GLU A 11 4.57 -18.72 11.28
CA GLU A 11 5.21 -19.45 12.39
C GLU A 11 6.24 -18.57 13.14
N ARG A 12 6.94 -17.73 12.39
CA ARG A 12 8.01 -16.87 12.95
C ARG A 12 7.57 -15.44 13.29
N ASN A 13 6.27 -15.12 13.20
CA ASN A 13 5.75 -13.78 13.41
C ASN A 13 6.43 -12.69 12.54
N ILE A 14 6.80 -13.05 11.31
CA ILE A 14 7.40 -12.10 10.35
C ILE A 14 6.29 -11.33 9.65
N VAL A 15 6.42 -10.01 9.61
CA VAL A 15 5.53 -9.12 8.83
C VAL A 15 5.65 -9.47 7.35
N MET A 16 4.51 -9.79 6.74
CA MET A 16 4.42 -10.11 5.31
C MET A 16 3.69 -9.00 4.57
N SER A 17 4.38 -8.40 3.62
CA SER A 17 3.78 -7.41 2.72
C SER A 17 3.74 -7.97 1.30
N VAL A 18 2.62 -7.76 0.61
CA VAL A 18 2.38 -8.31 -0.73
C VAL A 18 1.88 -7.25 -1.68
N ASP A 19 2.55 -7.14 -2.83
CA ASP A 19 2.07 -6.46 -4.04
C ASP A 19 1.52 -7.53 -5.00
N PRO A 20 0.19 -7.75 -5.02
CA PRO A 20 -0.38 -8.89 -5.72
C PRO A 20 -0.31 -8.71 -7.22
N LYS A 21 -0.05 -9.81 -7.94
CA LYS A 21 -0.19 -9.83 -9.39
C LYS A 21 -1.50 -10.55 -9.77
N LYS A 22 -2.09 -10.16 -10.89
CA LYS A 22 -3.40 -10.60 -11.37
C LYS A 22 -3.63 -12.12 -11.23
N ASN A 23 -2.68 -12.93 -11.67
CA ASN A 23 -2.83 -14.39 -11.71
C ASN A 23 -2.89 -15.05 -10.33
N ASN A 24 -2.40 -14.38 -9.29
CA ASN A 24 -2.31 -14.90 -7.92
C ASN A 24 -3.01 -13.99 -6.90
N PHE A 25 -3.89 -13.09 -7.35
CA PHE A 25 -4.46 -12.04 -6.52
C PHE A 25 -5.05 -12.56 -5.20
N LEU A 26 -5.80 -13.64 -5.23
CA LEU A 26 -6.42 -14.25 -4.05
C LEU A 26 -5.60 -15.41 -3.42
N ALA A 27 -4.33 -15.58 -3.79
CA ALA A 27 -3.49 -16.64 -3.26
C ALA A 27 -2.80 -16.29 -1.92
N TYR A 28 -2.74 -15.02 -1.55
CA TYR A 28 -1.95 -14.48 -0.44
C TYR A 28 -2.76 -14.42 0.87
N LYS A 29 -3.23 -15.59 1.33
CA LYS A 29 -4.07 -15.68 2.54
C LYS A 29 -3.27 -15.48 3.82
N GLY A 30 -3.80 -14.67 4.74
CA GLY A 30 -3.23 -14.46 6.07
C GLY A 30 -2.01 -13.53 6.11
N VAL A 31 -1.72 -12.80 5.03
CA VAL A 31 -0.62 -11.82 5.03
C VAL A 31 -0.92 -10.62 5.90
N THR A 32 0.13 -9.94 6.38
CA THR A 32 -0.04 -8.77 7.22
C THR A 32 -0.53 -7.58 6.42
N LEU A 33 0.14 -7.24 5.33
CA LEU A 33 -0.14 -6.07 4.51
C LEU A 33 -0.36 -6.50 3.05
N PHE A 34 -1.53 -6.21 2.53
CA PHE A 34 -1.93 -6.50 1.16
C PHE A 34 -2.09 -5.18 0.39
N LYS A 35 -1.20 -4.93 -0.59
CA LYS A 35 -1.12 -3.65 -1.32
C LYS A 35 -1.48 -3.76 -2.80
N PRO A 36 -2.73 -3.87 -3.18
CA PRO A 36 -3.14 -3.69 -4.58
C PRO A 36 -3.26 -2.21 -4.95
N ASN A 37 -3.31 -1.92 -6.23
CA ASN A 37 -3.88 -0.68 -6.73
C ASN A 37 -5.40 -0.84 -7.00
N LEU A 38 -6.08 0.27 -7.25
CA LEU A 38 -7.54 0.28 -7.44
C LEU A 38 -7.99 -0.57 -8.65
N LYS A 39 -7.18 -0.62 -9.72
CA LYS A 39 -7.47 -1.43 -10.91
C LYS A 39 -7.35 -2.92 -10.59
N GLU A 40 -6.29 -3.31 -9.89
CA GLU A 40 -6.09 -4.70 -9.45
C GLU A 40 -7.20 -5.18 -8.53
N VAL A 41 -7.71 -4.32 -7.64
CA VAL A 41 -8.87 -4.63 -6.80
C VAL A 41 -10.12 -4.91 -7.64
N LYS A 42 -10.44 -4.01 -8.58
CA LYS A 42 -11.60 -4.18 -9.48
C LYS A 42 -11.52 -5.48 -10.27
N GLU A 43 -10.34 -5.78 -10.83
CA GLU A 43 -10.12 -6.99 -11.61
C GLU A 43 -10.10 -8.26 -10.73
N GLY A 44 -9.45 -8.19 -9.56
CA GLY A 44 -9.28 -9.34 -8.67
C GLY A 44 -10.55 -9.77 -7.95
N LEU A 45 -11.39 -8.82 -7.54
CA LEU A 45 -12.69 -9.08 -6.93
C LEU A 45 -13.83 -9.16 -7.93
N GLN A 46 -13.64 -8.74 -9.18
CA GLN A 46 -14.67 -8.64 -10.23
C GLN A 46 -15.87 -7.77 -9.78
N VAL A 47 -15.60 -6.70 -9.03
CA VAL A 47 -16.62 -5.78 -8.53
C VAL A 47 -16.46 -4.38 -9.11
N PRO A 48 -17.53 -3.69 -9.48
CA PRO A 48 -17.46 -2.28 -9.83
C PRO A 48 -17.24 -1.45 -8.55
N ILE A 49 -16.27 -0.54 -8.59
CA ILE A 49 -16.09 0.48 -7.57
C ILE A 49 -16.57 1.79 -8.19
N ALA A 50 -17.76 2.23 -7.81
CA ALA A 50 -18.44 3.37 -8.43
C ALA A 50 -17.70 4.70 -8.17
N ALA A 51 -17.23 4.91 -6.94
CA ALA A 51 -16.51 6.12 -6.53
C ALA A 51 -15.46 5.79 -5.47
N VAL A 52 -14.40 6.59 -5.43
CA VAL A 52 -13.35 6.51 -4.40
C VAL A 52 -13.82 7.33 -3.19
N THR A 53 -14.59 6.67 -2.32
CA THR A 53 -15.05 7.20 -1.03
C THR A 53 -14.58 6.28 0.09
N LEU A 54 -14.52 6.79 1.31
CA LEU A 54 -14.11 5.99 2.47
C LEU A 54 -15.00 4.76 2.64
N ASP A 55 -16.32 4.92 2.52
CA ASP A 55 -17.28 3.83 2.69
C ASP A 55 -17.13 2.74 1.62
N ASN A 56 -16.96 3.12 0.34
CA ASN A 56 -16.73 2.17 -0.73
C ASN A 56 -15.41 1.41 -0.55
N LEU A 57 -14.35 2.07 -0.09
CA LEU A 57 -13.06 1.44 0.15
C LEU A 57 -13.08 0.53 1.39
N ARG A 58 -13.85 0.86 2.42
CA ARG A 58 -14.10 -0.04 3.56
C ARG A 58 -14.87 -1.29 3.13
N ALA A 59 -15.86 -1.15 2.25
CA ALA A 59 -16.55 -2.30 1.67
C ALA A 59 -15.59 -3.19 0.84
N VAL A 60 -14.65 -2.58 0.12
CA VAL A 60 -13.57 -3.30 -0.57
C VAL A 60 -12.68 -4.06 0.40
N HIS A 61 -12.24 -3.42 1.50
CA HIS A 61 -11.45 -4.10 2.54
C HIS A 61 -12.19 -5.31 3.09
N ALA A 62 -13.46 -5.17 3.45
CA ALA A 62 -14.29 -6.27 3.97
C ALA A 62 -14.40 -7.44 2.97
N ALA A 63 -14.60 -7.13 1.68
CA ALA A 63 -14.63 -8.15 0.64
C ALA A 63 -13.27 -8.86 0.48
N LEU A 64 -12.16 -8.11 0.45
CA LEU A 64 -10.81 -8.67 0.41
C LEU A 64 -10.53 -9.54 1.64
N GLN A 65 -10.92 -9.08 2.83
CA GLN A 65 -10.70 -9.80 4.09
C GLN A 65 -11.46 -11.13 4.12
N THR A 66 -12.66 -11.18 3.56
CA THR A 66 -13.45 -12.44 3.42
C THR A 66 -12.69 -13.49 2.60
N HIS A 67 -11.96 -13.07 1.56
CA HIS A 67 -11.22 -14.00 0.69
C HIS A 67 -9.81 -14.32 1.20
N LEU A 68 -9.14 -13.34 1.80
CA LEU A 68 -7.71 -13.40 2.12
C LEU A 68 -7.40 -13.55 3.60
N ALA A 69 -8.33 -13.19 4.50
CA ALA A 69 -8.07 -13.12 5.95
C ALA A 69 -6.79 -12.33 6.29
N HIS A 70 -6.44 -11.33 5.47
CA HIS A 70 -5.28 -10.45 5.68
C HIS A 70 -5.59 -9.43 6.78
N GLN A 71 -4.56 -8.82 7.35
CA GLN A 71 -4.74 -7.89 8.46
C GLN A 71 -5.00 -6.46 7.98
N ILE A 72 -4.26 -5.98 6.99
CA ILE A 72 -4.28 -4.59 6.54
C ILE A 72 -4.41 -4.53 5.02
N SER A 73 -5.41 -3.80 4.54
CA SER A 73 -5.45 -3.34 3.14
C SER A 73 -4.71 -2.02 3.01
N LEU A 74 -3.82 -1.92 2.03
CA LEU A 74 -3.13 -0.69 1.65
C LEU A 74 -3.34 -0.47 0.14
N ILE A 75 -4.28 0.39 -0.25
CA ILE A 75 -4.68 0.54 -1.66
C ILE A 75 -4.14 1.84 -2.23
N THR A 76 -3.35 1.76 -3.31
CA THR A 76 -2.92 2.95 -4.04
C THR A 76 -4.05 3.46 -4.95
N LEU A 77 -4.31 4.77 -4.89
CA LEU A 77 -5.45 5.44 -5.53
C LEU A 77 -5.00 6.45 -6.61
N SER A 78 -3.78 6.29 -7.13
CA SER A 78 -3.14 7.21 -8.08
C SER A 78 -3.08 8.64 -7.53
N GLU A 79 -3.56 9.63 -8.27
CA GLU A 79 -3.59 11.05 -7.88
C GLU A 79 -4.42 11.34 -6.62
N LYS A 80 -5.26 10.41 -6.18
CA LYS A 80 -6.05 10.54 -4.94
C LYS A 80 -5.30 10.11 -3.69
N GLY A 81 -4.08 9.59 -3.83
CA GLY A 81 -3.24 9.17 -2.72
C GLY A 81 -3.36 7.69 -2.38
N MET A 82 -3.48 7.38 -1.11
CA MET A 82 -3.49 6.01 -0.60
C MET A 82 -4.60 5.81 0.42
N PHE A 83 -5.15 4.61 0.45
CA PHE A 83 -6.10 4.18 1.46
C PHE A 83 -5.48 3.05 2.29
N PHE A 84 -5.71 3.08 3.61
CA PHE A 84 -5.49 1.91 4.45
C PHE A 84 -6.73 1.58 5.28
N ASP A 85 -6.88 0.29 5.62
CA ASP A 85 -7.90 -0.21 6.53
C ASP A 85 -7.37 -1.41 7.31
N THR A 86 -7.56 -1.40 8.62
CA THR A 86 -7.19 -2.47 9.56
C THR A 86 -8.42 -3.26 10.05
N GLY A 87 -9.61 -2.90 9.59
CA GLY A 87 -10.89 -3.32 10.17
C GLY A 87 -11.39 -2.34 11.23
N ASP A 88 -10.52 -1.89 12.14
CA ASP A 88 -10.86 -0.93 13.20
C ASP A 88 -10.72 0.52 12.71
N THR A 89 -9.63 0.83 12.04
CA THR A 89 -9.30 2.18 11.56
C THR A 89 -9.09 2.19 10.07
N ALA A 90 -9.71 3.15 9.39
CA ALA A 90 -9.57 3.37 7.96
C ALA A 90 -9.40 4.85 7.64
N LYS A 91 -8.47 5.16 6.72
CA LYS A 91 -8.23 6.52 6.22
C LYS A 91 -7.86 6.55 4.75
N ILE A 92 -8.20 7.66 4.10
CA ILE A 92 -7.64 8.05 2.81
C ILE A 92 -6.60 9.15 3.09
N ILE A 93 -5.35 8.88 2.76
CA ILE A 93 -4.23 9.83 2.84
C ILE A 93 -4.10 10.48 1.46
N PRO A 94 -4.40 11.76 1.31
CA PRO A 94 -4.32 12.42 0.00
C PRO A 94 -2.87 12.50 -0.47
N THR A 95 -2.67 12.53 -1.80
CA THR A 95 -1.34 12.78 -2.35
C THR A 95 -0.95 14.25 -2.20
N HIS A 96 0.34 14.50 -2.10
CA HIS A 96 0.88 15.85 -2.19
C HIS A 96 1.01 16.25 -3.66
N VAL A 97 0.65 17.50 -3.99
CA VAL A 97 0.77 18.01 -5.36
C VAL A 97 2.24 18.01 -5.80
N ARG A 98 2.54 17.31 -6.90
CA ARG A 98 3.89 17.14 -7.45
C ARG A 98 3.87 17.20 -8.98
N SER A 99 5.01 17.53 -9.57
CA SER A 99 5.22 17.42 -11.00
C SER A 99 5.56 15.97 -11.36
N ILE A 100 4.65 15.28 -12.03
CA ILE A 100 4.84 13.88 -12.40
C ILE A 100 5.60 13.81 -13.72
N ALA A 101 6.79 13.20 -13.70
CA ALA A 101 7.58 12.91 -14.89
C ALA A 101 7.35 11.46 -15.38
N ASP A 102 7.37 10.49 -14.47
CA ASP A 102 7.14 9.07 -14.77
C ASP A 102 6.57 8.36 -13.52
N VAL A 103 5.72 7.37 -13.72
CA VAL A 103 5.13 6.57 -12.62
C VAL A 103 5.78 5.20 -12.46
N SER A 104 6.81 4.91 -13.24
CA SER A 104 7.51 3.62 -13.23
C SER A 104 8.22 3.38 -11.90
N GLY A 105 7.96 2.23 -11.27
CA GLY A 105 8.56 1.87 -9.97
C GLY A 105 7.92 2.50 -8.73
N ALA A 106 6.93 3.39 -8.89
CA ALA A 106 6.24 4.00 -7.75
C ALA A 106 5.59 2.96 -6.83
N GLY A 107 4.94 1.94 -7.39
CA GLY A 107 4.31 0.86 -6.63
C GLY A 107 5.30 0.05 -5.80
N ASP A 108 6.48 -0.24 -6.37
CA ASP A 108 7.55 -0.98 -5.69
C ASP A 108 8.16 -0.13 -4.56
N THR A 109 8.37 1.16 -4.79
CA THR A 109 8.83 2.10 -3.76
C THR A 109 7.82 2.21 -2.61
N VAL A 110 6.53 2.34 -2.93
CA VAL A 110 5.45 2.41 -1.94
C VAL A 110 5.45 1.17 -1.05
N ILE A 111 5.47 -0.05 -1.61
CA ILE A 111 5.45 -1.25 -0.76
C ILE A 111 6.73 -1.41 0.06
N ALA A 112 7.88 -1.06 -0.49
CA ALA A 112 9.16 -1.13 0.22
C ALA A 112 9.16 -0.21 1.45
N VAL A 113 8.79 1.07 1.27
CA VAL A 113 8.75 2.05 2.38
C VAL A 113 7.67 1.69 3.39
N ALA A 114 6.45 1.36 2.95
CA ALA A 114 5.36 0.96 3.84
C ALA A 114 5.76 -0.25 4.70
N SER A 115 6.37 -1.26 4.09
CA SER A 115 6.81 -2.48 4.78
C SER A 115 7.87 -2.18 5.84
N LEU A 116 8.88 -1.37 5.49
CA LEU A 116 9.96 -0.99 6.39
C LEU A 116 9.43 -0.21 7.60
N VAL A 117 8.63 0.82 7.34
CA VAL A 117 8.10 1.68 8.41
C VAL A 117 7.13 0.89 9.30
N TYR A 118 6.24 0.09 8.71
CA TYR A 118 5.31 -0.73 9.49
C TYR A 118 6.03 -1.80 10.32
N ALA A 119 7.04 -2.46 9.76
CA ALA A 119 7.82 -3.44 10.52
C ALA A 119 8.52 -2.82 11.73
N ALA A 120 9.04 -1.59 11.58
CA ALA A 120 9.77 -0.88 12.63
C ALA A 120 8.85 -0.25 13.70
N THR A 121 7.67 0.25 13.31
CA THR A 121 6.82 1.11 14.18
C THR A 121 5.48 0.51 14.58
N LYS A 122 4.99 -0.47 13.81
CA LYS A 122 3.61 -0.99 13.88
C LYS A 122 2.52 0.08 13.67
N ASN A 123 2.89 1.24 13.16
CA ASN A 123 1.99 2.35 12.87
C ASN A 123 1.68 2.39 11.37
N ILE A 124 0.49 1.93 10.99
CA ILE A 124 0.09 1.87 9.57
C ILE A 124 -0.18 3.26 8.98
N GLU A 125 -0.68 4.19 9.77
CA GLU A 125 -0.92 5.56 9.32
C GLU A 125 0.41 6.21 8.91
N LEU A 126 1.41 6.18 9.80
CA LEU A 126 2.75 6.69 9.50
C LEU A 126 3.38 5.96 8.30
N ALA A 127 3.23 4.63 8.22
CA ALA A 127 3.73 3.84 7.11
C ALA A 127 3.09 4.27 5.77
N THR A 128 1.77 4.53 5.78
CA THR A 128 1.04 4.98 4.59
C THR A 128 1.46 6.40 4.18
N GLU A 129 1.57 7.32 5.14
CA GLU A 129 2.01 8.70 4.88
C GLU A 129 3.41 8.74 4.26
N MET A 130 4.38 8.06 4.88
CA MET A 130 5.76 8.01 4.36
C MET A 130 5.84 7.31 2.99
N ALA A 131 5.07 6.24 2.79
CA ALA A 131 5.02 5.55 1.50
C ALA A 131 4.38 6.40 0.40
N ASN A 132 3.34 7.17 0.73
CA ASN A 132 2.70 8.11 -0.19
C ASN A 132 3.66 9.22 -0.62
N ILE A 133 4.42 9.79 0.32
CA ILE A 133 5.48 10.77 0.02
C ILE A 133 6.56 10.14 -0.86
N ALA A 134 7.04 8.94 -0.52
CA ALA A 134 8.08 8.25 -1.27
C ALA A 134 7.64 7.93 -2.71
N GLY A 135 6.41 7.43 -2.88
CA GLY A 135 5.83 7.18 -4.20
C GLY A 135 5.74 8.45 -5.05
N GLY A 136 5.35 9.57 -4.44
CA GLY A 136 5.33 10.88 -5.09
C GLY A 136 6.72 11.36 -5.52
N LEU A 137 7.73 11.22 -4.66
CA LEU A 137 9.11 11.64 -4.95
C LEU A 137 9.73 10.88 -6.14
N VAL A 138 9.53 9.57 -6.22
CA VAL A 138 10.07 8.80 -7.37
C VAL A 138 9.32 9.09 -8.67
N CYS A 139 8.06 9.54 -8.59
CA CYS A 139 7.32 9.97 -9.78
C CYS A 139 7.82 11.30 -10.37
N GLU A 140 8.62 12.09 -9.66
CA GLU A 140 9.26 13.32 -10.18
C GLU A 140 10.49 13.01 -11.04
N GLU A 141 11.02 11.79 -10.96
CA GLU A 141 12.19 11.34 -11.71
C GLU A 141 11.77 10.63 -13.00
N VAL A 142 12.61 10.68 -14.03
CA VAL A 142 12.38 9.98 -15.29
C VAL A 142 12.88 8.54 -15.18
N GLY A 143 12.04 7.58 -15.53
CA GLY A 143 12.34 6.14 -15.45
C GLY A 143 12.22 5.58 -14.03
N THR A 144 12.71 4.36 -13.82
CA THR A 144 12.68 3.72 -12.50
C THR A 144 13.81 4.24 -11.64
N ALA A 145 13.48 5.14 -10.69
CA ALA A 145 14.42 5.73 -9.75
C ALA A 145 14.38 5.05 -8.37
N ALA A 146 15.53 4.91 -7.74
CA ALA A 146 15.61 4.50 -6.34
C ALA A 146 15.36 5.69 -5.43
N ILE A 147 14.50 5.51 -4.41
CA ILE A 147 14.22 6.58 -3.44
C ILE A 147 15.48 6.99 -2.67
N ASN A 148 15.77 8.29 -2.61
CA ASN A 148 16.86 8.81 -1.81
C ASN A 148 16.44 8.99 -0.35
N LYS A 149 17.11 8.31 0.57
CA LYS A 149 16.79 8.34 2.00
C LYS A 149 16.81 9.74 2.59
N THR A 150 17.83 10.54 2.26
CA THR A 150 17.99 11.91 2.82
C THR A 150 16.87 12.81 2.33
N HIS A 151 16.52 12.72 1.04
CA HIS A 151 15.43 13.48 0.44
C HIS A 151 14.07 13.05 1.05
N LEU A 152 13.81 11.75 1.16
CA LEU A 152 12.58 11.24 1.80
C LEU A 152 12.45 11.74 3.24
N LEU A 153 13.51 11.70 4.05
CA LEU A 153 13.47 12.17 5.43
C LEU A 153 13.23 13.67 5.54
N ALA A 154 13.81 14.47 4.64
CA ALA A 154 13.58 15.92 4.59
C ALA A 154 12.11 16.23 4.27
N GLU A 155 11.55 15.59 3.26
CA GLU A 155 10.13 15.73 2.87
C GLU A 155 9.18 15.26 3.97
N CYS A 156 9.45 14.13 4.60
CA CYS A 156 8.63 13.65 5.72
C CYS A 156 8.64 14.63 6.90
N LYS A 157 9.79 15.21 7.25
CA LYS A 157 9.89 16.25 8.29
C LYS A 157 9.08 17.50 7.94
N LEU A 158 9.12 17.90 6.68
CA LEU A 158 8.38 19.08 6.21
C LEU A 158 6.86 18.86 6.22
N LEU A 159 6.41 17.69 5.80
CA LEU A 159 4.98 17.42 5.54
C LEU A 159 4.25 16.80 6.74
N LEU A 160 4.94 16.05 7.60
CA LEU A 160 4.34 15.31 8.72
C LEU A 160 4.53 15.99 10.09
N ASN A 161 5.49 16.92 10.24
CA ASN A 161 5.64 17.73 11.46
C ASN A 161 4.63 18.89 11.43
N LYS A 162 3.39 18.60 11.82
CA LYS A 162 2.36 19.60 12.08
C LYS A 162 2.10 19.73 13.58
#